data_f195d8fa4fcbdf06a12b752df274293c
#
_entry.id   f195d8fa4fcbdf06a12b752df274293c
#
_cell.length_a   1.000
_cell.length_b   1.000
_cell.length_c   1.000
_cell.angle_alpha   90.00
_cell.angle_beta   90.00
_cell.angle_gamma   90.00
#
_symmetry.space_group_name_H-M   'P 1'
#
loop_
_entity.id
_entity.type
_entity.pdbx_description
1 polymer ?
#
loop_
_entity_poly.entity_id
_entity_poly.type
_entity_poly.pdbx_seq_one_letter_code
_entity_poly.pdbx_strand_id
1 'polypeptide(L)'
;MELRIKPVCVGTSQVDKSILTYLRGQGTKLTVPHIIWVIEGGQKLAVVDSGPAAPEIVSNELGRNLSRDVNEEPAQALKNVGVDPSAVEILIATHLHWDHCGNFSIFPNADIYVQRRELEVAVAPLDIYLGVYDAAIFNMNPKWSGSVSRFRIVDGDFDLASGVRLLSLPGHTPGLQGVLISTGKGNYCIPSDTINITENWTDKIPSGIHVNLEDWYRSFRKIEKMADHVLPCHEMMVLEKPEYP
;
A
#
# COMPACT_ATOMS: atom_id res chain seq x y z
N MET A 1 8.46 -5.82 -23.89
CA MET A 1 8.63 -4.60 -23.06
C MET A 1 8.98 -5.08 -21.67
N GLU A 2 9.89 -4.42 -21.00
CA GLU A 2 10.35 -4.79 -19.66
C GLU A 2 9.60 -3.97 -18.61
N LEU A 3 9.02 -4.64 -17.61
CA LEU A 3 8.32 -3.96 -16.53
C LEU A 3 9.30 -3.19 -15.67
N ARG A 4 8.92 -2.00 -15.22
CA ARG A 4 9.67 -1.11 -14.33
C ARG A 4 8.76 -0.61 -13.21
N ILE A 5 9.36 -0.38 -12.05
CA ILE A 5 8.65 0.03 -10.84
C ILE A 5 9.23 1.36 -10.38
N LYS A 6 8.39 2.39 -10.23
CA LYS A 6 8.80 3.69 -9.70
C LYS A 6 8.15 3.92 -8.34
N PRO A 7 8.92 4.10 -7.26
CA PRO A 7 8.39 4.56 -6.00
C PRO A 7 8.12 6.06 -6.06
N VAL A 8 6.98 6.49 -5.57
CA VAL A 8 6.58 7.90 -5.55
C VAL A 8 6.16 8.27 -4.13
N CYS A 9 6.95 9.12 -3.47
CA CYS A 9 6.62 9.65 -2.15
C CYS A 9 5.45 10.61 -2.23
N VAL A 10 4.45 10.42 -1.37
CA VAL A 10 3.26 11.28 -1.29
C VAL A 10 3.04 11.84 0.12
N GLY A 11 4.11 12.00 0.85
CA GLY A 11 4.17 12.56 2.18
C GLY A 11 4.89 11.66 3.18
N THR A 12 5.10 12.18 4.38
CA THR A 12 5.77 11.46 5.48
C THR A 12 4.98 11.59 6.77
N SER A 13 5.13 10.60 7.64
CA SER A 13 4.58 10.64 8.99
C SER A 13 5.64 10.28 10.02
N GLN A 14 5.54 10.86 11.22
CA GLN A 14 6.36 10.43 12.35
C GLN A 14 5.58 9.43 13.18
N VAL A 15 6.12 8.22 13.32
CA VAL A 15 5.48 7.10 14.01
C VAL A 15 6.35 6.53 15.10
N ASP A 16 5.74 5.84 16.06
CA ASP A 16 6.50 5.01 17.00
C ASP A 16 6.93 3.71 16.29
N LYS A 17 8.22 3.36 16.40
CA LYS A 17 8.77 2.19 15.72
C LYS A 17 8.02 0.91 16.05
N SER A 18 7.44 0.80 17.24
CA SER A 18 6.72 -0.40 17.66
C SER A 18 5.46 -0.69 16.85
N ILE A 19 4.91 0.28 16.11
CA ILE A 19 3.80 0.02 15.17
C ILE A 19 4.27 -0.62 13.87
N LEU A 20 5.55 -0.47 13.53
CA LEU A 20 6.18 -1.07 12.35
C LEU A 20 6.81 -2.42 12.66
N THR A 21 7.31 -2.60 13.89
CA THR A 21 8.04 -3.81 14.33
C THR A 21 7.47 -4.33 15.65
N TYR A 22 6.91 -5.54 15.62
CA TYR A 22 6.23 -6.15 16.76
C TYR A 22 7.16 -6.31 17.96
N LEU A 23 6.76 -5.74 19.12
CA LEU A 23 7.48 -5.79 20.39
C LEU A 23 8.91 -5.22 20.35
N ARG A 24 9.21 -4.32 19.38
CA ARG A 24 10.53 -3.67 19.30
C ARG A 24 10.40 -2.17 19.11
N GLY A 25 11.38 -1.44 19.66
CA GLY A 25 11.56 0.00 19.43
C GLY A 25 10.49 0.89 20.04
N GLN A 26 9.82 0.46 21.11
CA GLN A 26 8.86 1.28 21.84
C GLN A 26 9.48 2.60 22.28
N GLY A 27 8.80 3.71 22.01
CA GLY A 27 9.27 5.07 22.31
C GLY A 27 10.27 5.64 21.30
N THR A 28 10.77 4.84 20.34
CA THR A 28 11.63 5.33 19.25
C THR A 28 10.77 5.91 18.14
N LYS A 29 10.98 7.18 17.81
CA LYS A 29 10.27 7.84 16.70
C LYS A 29 11.04 7.66 15.41
N LEU A 30 10.31 7.26 14.36
CA LEU A 30 10.80 7.17 12.99
C LEU A 30 9.95 8.06 12.08
N THR A 31 10.61 8.72 11.13
CA THR A 31 9.93 9.34 9.99
C THR A 31 9.84 8.31 8.87
N VAL A 32 8.64 8.02 8.43
CA VAL A 32 8.36 7.03 7.38
C VAL A 32 7.68 7.68 6.19
N PRO A 33 8.00 7.27 4.95
CA PRO A 33 7.32 7.75 3.76
C PRO A 33 5.97 7.02 3.58
N HIS A 34 5.03 7.71 2.94
CA HIS A 34 3.89 7.09 2.28
C HIS A 34 4.21 6.99 0.79
N ILE A 35 4.22 5.78 0.27
CA ILE A 35 4.68 5.50 -1.09
C ILE A 35 3.53 4.92 -1.91
N ILE A 36 3.28 5.51 -3.06
CA ILE A 36 2.53 4.88 -4.15
C ILE A 36 3.52 4.37 -5.18
N TRP A 37 3.14 3.30 -5.90
CA TRP A 37 4.07 2.68 -6.83
C TRP A 37 3.49 2.69 -8.24
N VAL A 38 4.30 3.09 -9.21
CA VAL A 38 3.92 3.05 -10.62
C VAL A 38 4.57 1.82 -11.25
N ILE A 39 3.79 1.02 -11.98
CA ILE A 39 4.28 -0.12 -12.76
C ILE A 39 4.08 0.20 -14.24
N GLU A 40 5.19 0.37 -14.95
CA GLU A 40 5.25 0.72 -16.37
C GLU A 40 5.85 -0.41 -17.22
N GLY A 41 5.75 -0.28 -18.54
CA GLY A 41 6.33 -1.23 -19.49
C GLY A 41 5.42 -2.40 -19.86
N GLY A 42 4.27 -2.54 -19.19
CA GLY A 42 3.22 -3.50 -19.51
C GLY A 42 2.26 -3.00 -20.60
N GLN A 43 1.20 -3.78 -20.84
CA GLN A 43 0.11 -3.38 -21.76
C GLN A 43 -0.75 -2.25 -21.19
N LYS A 44 -0.84 -2.16 -19.87
CA LYS A 44 -1.62 -1.18 -19.13
C LYS A 44 -0.74 -0.51 -18.06
N LEU A 45 -0.96 0.77 -17.88
CA LEU A 45 -0.35 1.53 -16.80
C LEU A 45 -1.05 1.18 -15.48
N ALA A 46 -0.27 0.70 -14.52
CA ALA A 46 -0.80 0.33 -13.21
C ALA A 46 -0.17 1.16 -12.08
N VAL A 47 -0.96 1.42 -11.05
CA VAL A 47 -0.51 2.07 -9.81
C VAL A 47 -0.91 1.19 -8.62
N VAL A 48 -0.04 1.12 -7.62
CA VAL A 48 -0.30 0.42 -6.36
C VAL A 48 -0.50 1.47 -5.27
N ASP A 49 -1.66 1.41 -4.63
CA ASP A 49 -2.16 2.36 -3.62
C ASP A 49 -2.33 3.80 -4.13
N SER A 50 -2.87 4.66 -3.30
CA SER A 50 -3.13 6.06 -3.64
C SER A 50 -2.63 7.05 -2.58
N GLY A 51 -2.00 6.55 -1.53
CA GLY A 51 -1.52 7.35 -0.41
C GLY A 51 -2.64 7.89 0.50
N PRO A 52 -2.26 8.59 1.58
CA PRO A 52 -3.18 9.20 2.52
C PRO A 52 -3.93 10.40 1.90
N ALA A 53 -5.11 10.71 2.44
CA ALA A 53 -5.85 11.93 2.12
C ALA A 53 -5.04 13.21 2.46
N ALA A 54 -5.61 14.39 2.24
CA ALA A 54 -4.93 15.65 2.55
C ALA A 54 -4.56 15.76 4.04
N PRO A 55 -3.42 16.40 4.38
CA PRO A 55 -2.94 16.50 5.76
C PRO A 55 -3.98 17.03 6.74
N GLU A 56 -4.79 18.00 6.34
CA GLU A 56 -5.85 18.58 7.18
C GLU A 56 -6.95 17.55 7.49
N ILE A 57 -7.29 16.70 6.51
CA ILE A 57 -8.28 15.63 6.69
C ILE A 57 -7.72 14.58 7.67
N VAL A 58 -6.49 14.14 7.44
CA VAL A 58 -5.79 13.15 8.28
C VAL A 58 -5.68 13.64 9.72
N SER A 59 -5.31 14.92 9.92
CA SER A 59 -5.21 15.52 11.26
C SER A 59 -6.58 15.64 11.94
N ASN A 60 -7.59 16.16 11.23
CA ASN A 60 -8.90 16.46 11.83
C ASN A 60 -9.73 15.20 12.09
N GLU A 61 -9.70 14.23 11.18
CA GLU A 61 -10.54 13.03 11.28
C GLU A 61 -9.86 11.89 12.05
N LEU A 62 -8.52 11.77 11.96
CA LEU A 62 -7.80 10.62 12.50
C LEU A 62 -6.85 10.99 13.66
N GLY A 63 -6.63 12.30 13.91
CA GLY A 63 -5.68 12.75 14.92
C GLY A 63 -4.24 12.36 14.63
N ARG A 64 -3.90 12.10 13.35
CA ARG A 64 -2.56 11.67 12.91
C ARG A 64 -1.79 12.83 12.30
N ASN A 65 -0.47 12.72 12.32
CA ASN A 65 0.38 13.68 11.64
C ASN A 65 0.72 13.17 10.22
N LEU A 66 0.63 14.08 9.27
CA LEU A 66 1.08 13.86 7.89
C LEU A 66 1.75 15.16 7.44
N SER A 67 3.01 15.08 7.05
CA SER A 67 3.73 16.16 6.38
C SER A 67 3.73 15.88 4.88
N ARG A 68 3.35 16.87 4.08
CA ARG A 68 3.28 16.76 2.62
C ARG A 68 3.68 18.09 2.00
N ASP A 69 4.68 18.07 1.13
CA ASP A 69 5.01 19.20 0.26
C ASP A 69 4.03 19.26 -0.93
N VAL A 70 3.93 20.42 -1.58
CA VAL A 70 3.07 20.58 -2.77
C VAL A 70 3.45 19.63 -3.91
N ASN A 71 4.72 19.26 -4.02
CA ASN A 71 5.20 18.28 -5.00
C ASN A 71 4.91 16.84 -4.63
N GLU A 72 4.56 16.59 -3.37
CA GLU A 72 4.16 15.28 -2.85
C GLU A 72 2.64 15.07 -2.89
N GLU A 73 1.84 16.10 -3.29
CA GLU A 73 0.42 15.90 -3.59
C GLU A 73 0.28 14.76 -4.60
N PRO A 74 -0.52 13.68 -4.33
CA PRO A 74 -0.49 12.46 -5.13
C PRO A 74 -0.61 12.66 -6.63
N ALA A 75 -1.52 13.54 -7.08
CA ALA A 75 -1.67 13.84 -8.50
C ALA A 75 -0.45 14.59 -9.07
N GLN A 76 0.16 15.49 -8.28
CA GLN A 76 1.34 16.24 -8.70
C GLN A 76 2.60 15.35 -8.67
N ALA A 77 2.75 14.53 -7.63
CA ALA A 77 3.86 13.60 -7.49
C ALA A 77 3.92 12.60 -8.67
N LEU A 78 2.76 12.08 -9.09
CA LEU A 78 2.66 11.23 -10.29
C LEU A 78 3.08 11.99 -11.56
N LYS A 79 2.62 13.20 -11.74
CA LYS A 79 3.02 14.05 -12.91
C LYS A 79 4.52 14.32 -12.92
N ASN A 80 5.14 14.51 -11.76
CA ASN A 80 6.58 14.76 -11.65
C ASN A 80 7.42 13.55 -12.12
N VAL A 81 6.86 12.32 -12.06
CA VAL A 81 7.50 11.11 -12.60
C VAL A 81 6.98 10.73 -13.99
N GLY A 82 6.24 11.63 -14.65
CA GLY A 82 5.77 11.48 -16.03
C GLY A 82 4.45 10.71 -16.16
N VAL A 83 3.68 10.54 -15.09
CA VAL A 83 2.41 9.81 -15.08
C VAL A 83 1.22 10.77 -14.93
N ASP A 84 0.32 10.79 -15.91
CA ASP A 84 -0.99 11.41 -15.75
C ASP A 84 -1.92 10.44 -15.00
N PRO A 85 -2.47 10.82 -13.83
CA PRO A 85 -3.41 9.97 -13.11
C PRO A 85 -4.62 9.51 -13.95
N SER A 86 -5.06 10.31 -14.91
CA SER A 86 -6.17 9.95 -15.79
C SER A 86 -5.82 8.89 -16.83
N ALA A 87 -4.54 8.65 -17.09
CA ALA A 87 -4.04 7.60 -17.96
C ALA A 87 -3.89 6.24 -17.25
N VAL A 88 -4.02 6.21 -15.93
CA VAL A 88 -3.93 4.96 -15.16
C VAL A 88 -5.17 4.11 -15.41
N GLU A 89 -4.95 2.87 -15.86
CA GLU A 89 -6.02 1.92 -16.18
C GLU A 89 -6.24 0.89 -15.07
N ILE A 90 -5.22 0.66 -14.24
CA ILE A 90 -5.24 -0.31 -13.14
C ILE A 90 -4.79 0.37 -11.86
N LEU A 91 -5.63 0.34 -10.84
CA LEU A 91 -5.26 0.69 -9.47
C LEU A 91 -5.34 -0.57 -8.60
N ILE A 92 -4.26 -0.90 -7.92
CA ILE A 92 -4.20 -2.02 -7.00
C ILE A 92 -4.28 -1.45 -5.60
N ALA A 93 -5.40 -1.68 -4.91
CA ALA A 93 -5.52 -1.36 -3.50
C ALA A 93 -4.94 -2.51 -2.68
N THR A 94 -3.79 -2.31 -2.05
CA THR A 94 -3.16 -3.36 -1.24
C THR A 94 -4.03 -3.71 -0.05
N HIS A 95 -4.55 -2.69 0.62
CA HIS A 95 -5.55 -2.77 1.67
C HIS A 95 -6.22 -1.39 1.84
N LEU A 96 -7.21 -1.28 2.75
CA LEU A 96 -8.04 -0.08 2.84
C LEU A 96 -7.78 0.74 4.12
N HIS A 97 -6.56 0.72 4.65
CA HIS A 97 -6.15 1.66 5.68
C HIS A 97 -6.01 3.08 5.10
N TRP A 98 -6.16 4.06 5.97
CA TRP A 98 -6.23 5.49 5.66
C TRP A 98 -5.06 6.01 4.78
N ASP A 99 -3.89 5.43 4.94
CA ASP A 99 -2.65 5.85 4.27
C ASP A 99 -2.41 5.17 2.91
N HIS A 100 -3.28 4.24 2.51
CA HIS A 100 -3.21 3.54 1.22
C HIS A 100 -4.35 3.90 0.27
N CYS A 101 -5.53 4.27 0.78
CA CYS A 101 -6.75 4.41 -0.03
C CYS A 101 -7.36 5.82 -0.06
N GLY A 102 -6.61 6.84 0.34
CA GLY A 102 -7.12 8.20 0.54
C GLY A 102 -7.48 8.97 -0.74
N ASN A 103 -6.99 8.53 -1.92
CA ASN A 103 -7.07 9.32 -3.16
C ASN A 103 -7.51 8.54 -4.40
N PHE A 104 -8.36 7.51 -4.29
CA PHE A 104 -8.83 6.74 -5.45
C PHE A 104 -9.52 7.59 -6.52
N SER A 105 -10.08 8.73 -6.14
CA SER A 105 -10.77 9.66 -7.05
C SER A 105 -9.86 10.31 -8.08
N ILE A 106 -8.54 10.42 -7.83
CA ILE A 106 -7.61 11.00 -8.79
C ILE A 106 -7.37 10.10 -10.02
N PHE A 107 -7.78 8.83 -9.95
CA PHE A 107 -7.65 7.84 -11.02
C PHE A 107 -9.03 7.54 -11.65
N PRO A 108 -9.63 8.46 -12.41
CA PRO A 108 -11.04 8.35 -12.82
C PRO A 108 -11.32 7.16 -13.75
N ASN A 109 -10.31 6.69 -14.48
CA ASN A 109 -10.44 5.64 -15.50
C ASN A 109 -9.93 4.26 -15.04
N ALA A 110 -9.37 4.16 -13.83
CA ALA A 110 -8.78 2.91 -13.36
C ALA A 110 -9.83 1.93 -12.82
N ASP A 111 -9.72 0.67 -13.22
CA ASP A 111 -10.30 -0.45 -12.48
C ASP A 111 -9.51 -0.65 -11.19
N ILE A 112 -10.20 -0.82 -10.06
CA ILE A 112 -9.58 -0.89 -8.73
C ILE A 112 -9.65 -2.32 -8.20
N TYR A 113 -8.51 -2.98 -8.12
CA TYR A 113 -8.42 -4.38 -7.66
C TYR A 113 -8.24 -4.44 -6.15
N VAL A 114 -9.17 -5.10 -5.47
CA VAL A 114 -9.18 -5.25 -4.00
C VAL A 114 -9.61 -6.65 -3.62
N GLN A 115 -9.02 -7.21 -2.55
CA GLN A 115 -9.45 -8.49 -2.01
C GLN A 115 -10.84 -8.38 -1.38
N ARG A 116 -11.69 -9.39 -1.61
CA ARG A 116 -13.03 -9.48 -0.99
C ARG A 116 -12.95 -9.32 0.53
N ARG A 117 -12.05 -10.05 1.15
CA ARG A 117 -11.91 -10.05 2.60
C ARG A 117 -11.51 -8.68 3.16
N GLU A 118 -10.72 -7.90 2.41
CA GLU A 118 -10.37 -6.54 2.80
C GLU A 118 -11.59 -5.61 2.80
N LEU A 119 -12.36 -5.66 1.72
CA LEU A 119 -13.57 -4.85 1.61
C LEU A 119 -14.60 -5.20 2.70
N GLU A 120 -14.79 -6.51 3.00
CA GLU A 120 -15.68 -6.95 4.08
C GLU A 120 -15.30 -6.34 5.43
N VAL A 121 -13.99 -6.36 5.75
CA VAL A 121 -13.49 -5.79 7.01
C VAL A 121 -13.58 -4.26 6.99
N ALA A 122 -13.24 -3.60 5.89
CA ALA A 122 -13.29 -2.14 5.80
C ALA A 122 -14.73 -1.57 5.92
N VAL A 123 -15.75 -2.34 5.55
CA VAL A 123 -17.16 -1.94 5.72
C VAL A 123 -17.59 -2.01 7.19
N ALA A 124 -17.14 -3.01 7.93
CA ALA A 124 -17.53 -3.23 9.32
C ALA A 124 -16.32 -3.72 10.16
N PRO A 125 -15.31 -2.85 10.35
CA PRO A 125 -14.14 -3.20 11.12
C PRO A 125 -14.44 -3.35 12.62
N LEU A 126 -13.55 -4.05 13.33
CA LEU A 126 -13.61 -4.10 14.80
C LEU A 126 -13.30 -2.71 15.41
N ASP A 127 -13.85 -2.43 16.58
CA ASP A 127 -13.71 -1.13 17.28
C ASP A 127 -12.25 -0.70 17.49
N ILE A 128 -11.33 -1.66 17.65
CA ILE A 128 -9.89 -1.39 17.80
C ILE A 128 -9.27 -0.74 16.55
N TYR A 129 -9.95 -0.82 15.40
CA TYR A 129 -9.48 -0.24 14.14
C TYR A 129 -9.99 1.17 13.87
N LEU A 130 -10.63 1.80 14.87
CA LEU A 130 -10.96 3.23 14.82
C LEU A 130 -9.69 4.05 14.54
N GLY A 131 -9.76 4.90 13.52
CA GLY A 131 -8.61 5.73 13.08
C GLY A 131 -7.57 4.98 12.25
N VAL A 132 -7.85 3.73 11.84
CA VAL A 132 -7.05 2.96 10.87
C VAL A 132 -7.87 2.74 9.60
N TYR A 133 -9.11 2.29 9.76
CA TYR A 133 -10.11 2.30 8.68
C TYR A 133 -11.04 3.50 8.82
N ASP A 134 -11.27 4.18 7.70
CA ASP A 134 -12.38 5.12 7.58
C ASP A 134 -13.67 4.31 7.37
N ALA A 135 -14.49 4.14 8.40
CA ALA A 135 -15.67 3.31 8.31
C ALA A 135 -16.93 4.04 8.77
N ALA A 136 -18.05 3.78 8.08
CA ALA A 136 -19.33 4.41 8.40
C ALA A 136 -19.83 4.06 9.81
N ILE A 137 -19.50 2.87 10.33
CA ILE A 137 -19.85 2.48 11.71
C ILE A 137 -19.15 3.35 12.77
N PHE A 138 -18.06 4.03 12.38
CA PHE A 138 -17.34 4.99 13.23
C PHE A 138 -17.77 6.45 12.95
N ASN A 139 -18.88 6.65 12.22
CA ASN A 139 -19.33 7.96 11.73
C ASN A 139 -18.31 8.67 10.82
N MET A 140 -17.46 7.90 10.14
CA MET A 140 -16.49 8.39 9.16
C MET A 140 -16.99 8.14 7.74
N ASN A 141 -16.55 8.97 6.80
CA ASN A 141 -16.86 8.76 5.39
C ASN A 141 -15.66 8.06 4.72
N PRO A 142 -15.79 6.76 4.33
CA PRO A 142 -14.71 6.05 3.68
C PRO A 142 -14.28 6.76 2.40
N LYS A 143 -13.00 7.14 2.30
CA LYS A 143 -12.46 7.90 1.14
C LYS A 143 -12.58 7.12 -0.17
N TRP A 144 -12.58 5.80 -0.08
CA TRP A 144 -12.75 4.89 -1.22
C TRP A 144 -14.21 4.71 -1.67
N SER A 145 -15.21 5.12 -0.86
CA SER A 145 -16.63 4.80 -1.08
C SER A 145 -17.18 5.32 -2.41
N GLY A 146 -16.76 6.51 -2.84
CA GLY A 146 -17.13 7.09 -4.14
C GLY A 146 -16.60 6.32 -5.36
N SER A 147 -15.71 5.36 -5.16
CA SER A 147 -15.05 4.59 -6.23
C SER A 147 -15.52 3.14 -6.35
N VAL A 148 -16.47 2.71 -5.54
CA VAL A 148 -16.93 1.30 -5.43
C VAL A 148 -17.40 0.73 -6.78
N SER A 149 -18.00 1.53 -7.64
CA SER A 149 -18.46 1.09 -8.97
C SER A 149 -17.32 0.60 -9.89
N ARG A 150 -16.09 1.00 -9.58
CA ARG A 150 -14.88 0.61 -10.32
C ARG A 150 -14.12 -0.54 -9.65
N PHE A 151 -14.62 -1.08 -8.54
CA PHE A 151 -13.96 -2.18 -7.85
C PHE A 151 -14.04 -3.47 -8.66
N ARG A 152 -12.91 -4.16 -8.74
CA ARG A 152 -12.73 -5.53 -9.25
C ARG A 152 -12.34 -6.40 -8.06
N ILE A 153 -13.31 -7.11 -7.54
CA ILE A 153 -13.13 -7.94 -6.35
C ILE A 153 -12.36 -9.20 -6.74
N VAL A 154 -11.29 -9.47 -6.03
CA VAL A 154 -10.47 -10.68 -6.19
C VAL A 154 -10.49 -11.52 -4.91
N ASP A 155 -10.26 -12.82 -5.07
CA ASP A 155 -10.20 -13.79 -3.97
C ASP A 155 -8.89 -14.58 -4.08
N GLY A 156 -7.97 -14.36 -3.14
CA GLY A 156 -6.67 -15.04 -3.13
C GLY A 156 -5.66 -14.47 -4.14
N ASP A 157 -4.72 -15.31 -4.58
CA ASP A 157 -3.73 -14.93 -5.58
C ASP A 157 -4.39 -14.77 -6.95
N PHE A 158 -3.97 -13.74 -7.71
CA PHE A 158 -4.61 -13.42 -8.97
C PHE A 158 -3.58 -12.92 -10.00
N ASP A 159 -3.56 -13.54 -11.19
CA ASP A 159 -2.72 -13.10 -12.29
C ASP A 159 -3.41 -11.91 -12.99
N LEU A 160 -2.92 -10.70 -12.70
CA LEU A 160 -3.56 -9.45 -13.11
C LEU A 160 -3.25 -9.09 -14.56
N ALA A 161 -1.98 -9.22 -14.93
CA ALA A 161 -1.47 -8.94 -16.28
C ALA A 161 -0.17 -9.73 -16.50
N SER A 162 0.33 -9.74 -17.73
CA SER A 162 1.62 -10.39 -18.02
C SER A 162 2.73 -9.81 -17.14
N GLY A 163 3.31 -10.65 -16.30
CA GLY A 163 4.37 -10.28 -15.36
C GLY A 163 3.90 -9.56 -14.10
N VAL A 164 2.60 -9.36 -13.88
CA VAL A 164 2.06 -8.73 -12.66
C VAL A 164 1.03 -9.65 -12.00
N ARG A 165 1.32 -10.07 -10.79
CA ARG A 165 0.48 -10.97 -10.00
C ARG A 165 0.16 -10.37 -8.63
N LEU A 166 -1.10 -10.39 -8.24
CA LEU A 166 -1.54 -10.07 -6.89
C LEU A 166 -1.33 -11.29 -5.99
N LEU A 167 -0.73 -11.08 -4.84
CA LEU A 167 -0.53 -12.09 -3.80
C LEU A 167 -1.43 -11.79 -2.62
N SER A 168 -2.29 -12.70 -2.23
CA SER A 168 -2.98 -12.61 -0.95
C SER A 168 -1.98 -12.80 0.19
N LEU A 169 -1.82 -11.78 1.03
CA LEU A 169 -0.83 -11.71 2.12
C LEU A 169 -1.50 -11.29 3.45
N PRO A 170 -2.48 -12.05 3.96
CA PRO A 170 -3.15 -11.71 5.20
C PRO A 170 -2.18 -11.69 6.38
N GLY A 171 -2.52 -10.92 7.42
CA GLY A 171 -1.73 -10.84 8.64
C GLY A 171 -1.74 -9.45 9.26
N HIS A 172 -1.34 -8.42 8.52
CA HIS A 172 -1.50 -7.01 8.90
C HIS A 172 -2.99 -6.64 8.88
N THR A 173 -3.66 -6.89 7.78
CA THR A 173 -5.13 -6.97 7.71
C THR A 173 -5.56 -8.36 7.23
N PRO A 174 -6.85 -8.74 7.41
CA PRO A 174 -7.33 -10.04 6.94
C PRO A 174 -7.37 -10.20 5.42
N GLY A 175 -7.36 -9.09 4.68
CA GLY A 175 -7.46 -9.07 3.23
C GLY A 175 -6.31 -8.35 2.52
N LEU A 176 -5.20 -8.08 3.21
CA LEU A 176 -4.05 -7.44 2.59
C LEU A 176 -3.55 -8.26 1.40
N GLN A 177 -3.22 -7.56 0.32
CA GLN A 177 -2.52 -8.12 -0.84
C GLN A 177 -1.25 -7.35 -1.15
N GLY A 178 -0.25 -8.05 -1.66
CA GLY A 178 0.94 -7.48 -2.26
C GLY A 178 0.95 -7.68 -3.77
N VAL A 179 1.97 -7.12 -4.43
CA VAL A 179 2.14 -7.23 -5.88
C VAL A 179 3.49 -7.84 -6.20
N LEU A 180 3.49 -8.92 -6.98
CA LEU A 180 4.69 -9.54 -7.51
C LEU A 180 4.84 -9.12 -8.97
N ILE A 181 6.01 -8.54 -9.30
CA ILE A 181 6.32 -8.01 -10.62
C ILE A 181 7.52 -8.77 -11.18
N SER A 182 7.32 -9.50 -12.27
CA SER A 182 8.39 -10.23 -12.97
C SER A 182 9.08 -9.30 -13.97
N THR A 183 10.32 -8.96 -13.68
CA THR A 183 11.15 -8.06 -14.51
C THR A 183 12.29 -8.83 -15.15
N GLY A 184 13.06 -8.17 -16.02
CA GLY A 184 14.31 -8.75 -16.58
C GLY A 184 15.43 -8.99 -15.56
N LYS A 185 15.26 -8.51 -14.31
CA LYS A 185 16.23 -8.64 -13.21
C LYS A 185 15.72 -9.50 -12.04
N GLY A 186 14.64 -10.25 -12.26
CA GLY A 186 14.01 -11.11 -11.25
C GLY A 186 12.64 -10.62 -10.83
N ASN A 187 12.09 -11.29 -9.83
CA ASN A 187 10.77 -11.01 -9.28
C ASN A 187 10.88 -9.98 -8.14
N TYR A 188 10.30 -8.82 -8.35
CA TYR A 188 10.17 -7.80 -7.31
C TYR A 188 8.82 -7.94 -6.61
N CYS A 189 8.81 -7.87 -5.29
CA CYS A 189 7.59 -7.86 -4.50
C CYS A 189 7.40 -6.51 -3.81
N ILE A 190 6.24 -5.91 -4.00
CA ILE A 190 5.71 -4.82 -3.18
C ILE A 190 4.76 -5.49 -2.17
N PRO A 191 5.22 -5.79 -0.93
CA PRO A 191 4.47 -6.59 0.04
C PRO A 191 3.47 -5.79 0.85
N SER A 192 3.39 -4.47 0.63
CA SER A 192 2.64 -3.54 1.47
C SER A 192 2.99 -3.73 2.96
N ASP A 193 2.06 -3.55 3.87
CA ASP A 193 2.28 -3.56 5.31
C ASP A 193 2.57 -4.95 5.92
N THR A 194 2.73 -5.96 5.08
CA THR A 194 3.40 -7.19 5.51
C THR A 194 4.87 -6.90 5.85
N ILE A 195 5.52 -6.02 5.07
CA ILE A 195 6.91 -5.59 5.27
C ILE A 195 6.94 -4.05 5.20
N ASN A 196 6.85 -3.39 6.35
CA ASN A 196 6.85 -1.94 6.45
C ASN A 196 8.24 -1.35 6.17
N ILE A 197 9.24 -1.88 6.85
CA ILE A 197 10.64 -1.44 6.80
C ILE A 197 11.56 -2.65 6.61
N THR A 198 12.79 -2.39 6.21
CA THR A 198 13.81 -3.42 5.95
C THR A 198 13.99 -4.40 7.13
N GLU A 199 13.88 -3.93 8.37
CA GLU A 199 14.02 -4.77 9.57
C GLU A 199 12.95 -5.88 9.64
N ASN A 200 11.71 -5.64 9.15
CA ASN A 200 10.71 -6.70 9.08
C ASN A 200 11.19 -7.87 8.20
N TRP A 201 11.88 -7.54 7.11
CA TRP A 201 12.40 -8.54 6.17
C TRP A 201 13.64 -9.25 6.68
N THR A 202 14.65 -8.49 7.12
CA THR A 202 15.96 -9.04 7.52
C THR A 202 15.89 -9.85 8.79
N ASP A 203 15.13 -9.36 9.77
CA ASP A 203 15.03 -9.97 11.10
C ASP A 203 13.80 -10.87 11.26
N LYS A 204 12.95 -10.95 10.22
CA LYS A 204 11.70 -11.73 10.20
C LYS A 204 10.74 -11.34 11.32
N ILE A 205 10.63 -10.03 11.54
CA ILE A 205 9.81 -9.45 12.61
C ILE A 205 8.48 -8.99 12.01
N PRO A 206 7.33 -9.40 12.56
CA PRO A 206 6.03 -8.94 12.12
C PRO A 206 5.86 -7.43 12.22
N SER A 207 4.98 -6.87 11.37
CA SER A 207 4.41 -5.55 11.61
C SER A 207 3.86 -5.46 13.02
N GLY A 208 4.07 -4.33 13.70
CA GLY A 208 3.51 -4.09 15.04
C GLY A 208 1.98 -4.05 15.02
N ILE A 209 1.41 -3.53 13.93
CA ILE A 209 -0.02 -3.61 13.64
C ILE A 209 -0.25 -4.88 12.84
N HIS A 210 -0.95 -5.86 13.43
CA HIS A 210 -1.36 -7.09 12.76
C HIS A 210 -2.61 -7.66 13.45
N VAL A 211 -3.39 -8.38 12.68
CA VAL A 211 -4.60 -9.06 13.17
C VAL A 211 -4.34 -10.54 13.47
N ASN A 212 -3.33 -11.12 12.84
CA ASN A 212 -3.00 -12.53 12.99
C ASN A 212 -1.51 -12.79 12.68
N LEU A 213 -0.77 -13.24 13.71
CA LEU A 213 0.66 -13.56 13.58
C LEU A 213 0.93 -14.76 12.69
N GLU A 214 0.11 -15.80 12.78
CA GLU A 214 0.34 -17.01 11.98
C GLU A 214 0.12 -16.72 10.49
N ASP A 215 -0.89 -15.94 10.17
CA ASP A 215 -1.15 -15.53 8.79
C ASP A 215 -0.03 -14.61 8.30
N TRP A 216 0.48 -13.70 9.15
CA TRP A 216 1.63 -12.88 8.80
C TRP A 216 2.86 -13.75 8.44
N TYR A 217 3.18 -14.77 9.25
CA TYR A 217 4.31 -15.66 8.95
C TYR A 217 4.08 -16.52 7.70
N ARG A 218 2.83 -16.94 7.41
CA ARG A 218 2.50 -17.62 6.16
C ARG A 218 2.73 -16.70 4.96
N SER A 219 2.29 -15.46 5.07
CA SER A 219 2.48 -14.41 4.04
C SER A 219 3.96 -14.10 3.84
N PHE A 220 4.72 -13.92 4.93
CA PHE A 220 6.16 -13.72 4.89
C PHE A 220 6.88 -14.86 4.13
N ARG A 221 6.59 -16.12 4.47
CA ARG A 221 7.18 -17.29 3.80
C ARG A 221 6.77 -17.39 2.33
N LYS A 222 5.58 -16.94 1.98
CA LYS A 222 5.15 -16.86 0.59
C LYS A 222 6.03 -15.86 -0.19
N ILE A 223 6.28 -14.69 0.39
CA ILE A 223 7.17 -13.68 -0.21
C ILE A 223 8.59 -14.26 -0.36
N GLU A 224 9.17 -14.86 0.69
CA GLU A 224 10.51 -15.50 0.64
C GLU A 224 10.64 -16.50 -0.51
N LYS A 225 9.57 -17.23 -0.81
CA LYS A 225 9.58 -18.26 -1.86
C LYS A 225 9.45 -17.68 -3.28
N MET A 226 8.79 -16.53 -3.42
CA MET A 226 8.38 -16.03 -4.73
C MET A 226 9.17 -14.82 -5.22
N ALA A 227 9.73 -14.03 -4.30
CA ALA A 227 10.41 -12.79 -4.61
C ALA A 227 11.93 -12.93 -4.53
N ASP A 228 12.64 -12.39 -5.52
CA ASP A 228 14.09 -12.20 -5.49
C ASP A 228 14.47 -10.88 -4.80
N HIS A 229 13.55 -9.88 -4.89
CA HIS A 229 13.70 -8.55 -4.33
C HIS A 229 12.43 -8.11 -3.62
N VAL A 230 12.57 -7.47 -2.46
CA VAL A 230 11.44 -6.95 -1.66
C VAL A 230 11.57 -5.44 -1.53
N LEU A 231 10.48 -4.74 -1.78
CA LEU A 231 10.37 -3.28 -1.70
C LEU A 231 9.44 -2.92 -0.54
N PRO A 232 9.97 -2.66 0.68
CA PRO A 232 9.16 -2.29 1.84
C PRO A 232 8.40 -0.98 1.62
N CYS A 233 7.17 -0.90 2.13
CA CYS A 233 6.25 0.20 1.78
C CYS A 233 6.48 1.50 2.56
N HIS A 234 7.12 1.44 3.73
CA HIS A 234 7.39 2.60 4.59
C HIS A 234 8.89 2.82 4.83
N GLU A 235 9.72 2.42 3.85
CA GLU A 235 11.17 2.48 3.93
C GLU A 235 11.74 3.63 3.08
N MET A 236 12.46 4.55 3.71
CA MET A 236 13.06 5.70 3.00
C MET A 236 14.09 5.26 1.94
N MET A 237 14.82 4.17 2.18
CA MET A 237 15.86 3.69 1.25
C MET A 237 15.31 3.32 -0.13
N VAL A 238 14.02 2.95 -0.24
CA VAL A 238 13.45 2.63 -1.56
C VAL A 238 13.31 3.85 -2.45
N LEU A 239 13.30 5.05 -1.88
CA LEU A 239 13.22 6.33 -2.60
C LEU A 239 14.59 6.81 -3.11
N GLU A 240 15.70 6.17 -2.71
CA GLU A 240 17.04 6.51 -3.21
C GLU A 240 17.21 6.16 -4.69
N LYS A 241 16.38 5.25 -5.22
CA LYS A 241 16.35 4.90 -6.64
C LYS A 241 15.09 5.47 -7.29
N PRO A 242 15.23 6.17 -8.42
CA PRO A 242 14.07 6.72 -9.13
C PRO A 242 13.20 5.62 -9.76
N GLU A 243 13.79 4.46 -10.05
CA GLU A 243 13.09 3.28 -10.57
C GLU A 243 13.83 1.98 -10.27
N TYR A 244 13.08 0.89 -10.28
CA TYR A 244 13.55 -0.48 -10.21
C TYR A 244 13.21 -1.20 -11.51
N PRO A 245 14.12 -2.10 -11.97
CA PRO A 245 13.92 -2.85 -13.20
C PRO A 245 12.74 -3.81 -13.06
#